data_437bc6a4a0e75956323e1a3558f81d29
#
_entry.id   437bc6a4a0e75956323e1a3558f81d29
#
_cell.length_a   1.000
_cell.length_b   1.000
_cell.length_c   1.000
_cell.angle_alpha   90.00
_cell.angle_beta   90.00
_cell.angle_gamma   90.00
#
_symmetry.space_group_name_H-M   'P 1'
#
loop_
_entity.id
_entity.type
_entity.pdbx_description
1 polymer ?
#
loop_
_entity_poly.entity_id
_entity_poly.type
_entity_poly.pdbx_seq_one_letter_code
_entity_poly.pdbx_strand_id
1 'polypeptide(L)'
;ISLGTPFSKLLEMAGGVRDGRRLKAVIPGGCSMPVVHGNVMLETNMDYDAIAKSGSMLGSGAVIVMDDTTCMVKALERLSRFYFSESCGQCTPCREGTGWLYRVVKRIEEGKGEQGDLDKLDDVASKIEGRTICAFGDAAAWPVRSFIKQFRDEFQYHIDHKRCMVGSGHADDSEAA
;
A
#
# COMPACT_ATOMS: atom_id res chain seq x y z
N ILE A 1 0.29 6.75 22.79
CA ILE A 1 -0.95 6.12 23.26
C ILE A 1 -0.66 4.78 23.92
N SER A 2 -1.54 4.34 24.82
CA SER A 2 -1.47 2.99 25.38
C SER A 2 -1.97 1.97 24.36
N LEU A 3 -1.46 0.73 24.44
CA LEU A 3 -2.01 -0.38 23.67
C LEU A 3 -3.51 -0.57 24.00
N GLY A 4 -4.31 -0.90 23.00
CA GLY A 4 -5.75 -1.02 23.11
C GLY A 4 -6.51 0.30 22.95
N THR A 5 -5.83 1.43 22.73
CA THR A 5 -6.50 2.70 22.38
C THR A 5 -7.21 2.53 21.02
N PRO A 6 -8.50 2.89 20.88
CA PRO A 6 -9.19 2.86 19.59
C PRO A 6 -8.46 3.72 18.54
N PHE A 7 -8.36 3.22 17.31
CA PHE A 7 -7.75 3.98 16.21
C PHE A 7 -8.48 5.33 15.98
N SER A 8 -9.80 5.35 16.11
CA SER A 8 -10.60 6.59 16.01
C SER A 8 -10.12 7.67 16.98
N LYS A 9 -9.74 7.29 18.21
CA LYS A 9 -9.20 8.20 19.22
C LYS A 9 -7.80 8.69 18.84
N LEU A 10 -6.94 7.81 18.32
CA LEU A 10 -5.63 8.21 17.81
C LEU A 10 -5.76 9.22 16.65
N LEU A 11 -6.67 8.95 15.72
CA LEU A 11 -6.96 9.82 14.58
C LEU A 11 -7.46 11.20 15.04
N GLU A 12 -8.38 11.23 16.03
CA GLU A 12 -8.86 12.47 16.63
C GLU A 12 -7.71 13.30 17.27
N MET A 13 -6.84 12.62 18.03
CA MET A 13 -5.67 13.26 18.64
C MET A 13 -4.68 13.82 17.61
N ALA A 14 -4.61 13.22 16.43
CA ALA A 14 -3.78 13.68 15.31
C ALA A 14 -4.42 14.84 14.51
N GLY A 15 -5.63 15.27 14.85
CA GLY A 15 -6.37 16.33 14.16
C GLY A 15 -7.34 15.82 13.09
N GLY A 16 -7.58 14.53 13.02
CA GLY A 16 -8.51 13.90 12.06
C GLY A 16 -7.90 13.67 10.67
N VAL A 17 -8.77 13.47 9.69
CA VAL A 17 -8.37 13.39 8.28
C VAL A 17 -8.27 14.80 7.72
N ARG A 18 -7.27 15.04 6.86
CA ARG A 18 -7.02 16.33 6.23
C ARG A 18 -8.29 16.92 5.60
N ASP A 19 -8.53 18.20 5.82
CA ASP A 19 -9.68 18.96 5.30
C ASP A 19 -11.06 18.33 5.65
N GLY A 20 -11.15 17.52 6.72
CA GLY A 20 -12.38 16.85 7.12
C GLY A 20 -12.88 15.81 6.12
N ARG A 21 -12.02 15.33 5.23
CA ARG A 21 -12.35 14.33 4.22
C ARG A 21 -12.62 12.96 4.84
N ARG A 22 -13.22 12.09 4.04
CA ARG A 22 -13.51 10.72 4.48
C ARG A 22 -12.24 9.87 4.49
N LEU A 23 -12.07 9.10 5.56
CA LEU A 23 -11.01 8.10 5.65
C LEU A 23 -11.25 6.97 4.64
N LYS A 24 -10.30 6.76 3.74
CA LYS A 24 -10.36 5.69 2.73
C LYS A 24 -9.61 4.44 3.16
N ALA A 25 -8.36 4.61 3.58
CA ALA A 25 -7.47 3.50 3.92
C ALA A 25 -6.45 3.89 4.98
N VAL A 26 -5.92 2.90 5.67
CA VAL A 26 -4.86 3.06 6.68
C VAL A 26 -3.84 1.95 6.54
N ILE A 27 -2.57 2.29 6.71
CA ILE A 27 -1.52 1.30 6.98
C ILE A 27 -1.10 1.50 8.43
N PRO A 28 -1.44 0.57 9.34
CA PRO A 28 -1.33 0.82 10.78
C PRO A 28 0.05 0.56 11.40
N GLY A 29 0.99 0.02 10.62
CA GLY A 29 2.28 -0.46 11.15
C GLY A 29 3.50 -0.07 10.35
N GLY A 30 3.41 0.98 9.52
CA GLY A 30 4.47 1.37 8.58
C GLY A 30 4.26 0.81 7.17
N CYS A 31 4.99 1.36 6.20
CA CYS A 31 4.77 1.11 4.77
C CYS A 31 4.90 -0.35 4.32
N SER A 32 5.52 -1.20 5.13
CA SER A 32 5.67 -2.65 4.89
C SER A 32 4.45 -3.47 5.30
N MET A 33 3.51 -2.88 6.05
CA MET A 33 2.35 -3.62 6.55
C MET A 33 1.19 -3.59 5.56
N PRO A 34 0.32 -4.62 5.58
CA PRO A 34 -0.90 -4.64 4.77
C PRO A 34 -1.79 -3.43 5.02
N VAL A 35 -2.35 -2.89 3.92
CA VAL A 35 -3.35 -1.80 3.98
C VAL A 35 -4.71 -2.34 4.42
N VAL A 36 -5.45 -1.53 5.17
CA VAL A 36 -6.80 -1.84 5.68
C VAL A 36 -7.76 -0.72 5.28
N HIS A 37 -9.00 -1.06 4.98
CA HIS A 37 -10.05 -0.08 4.72
C HIS A 37 -10.31 0.82 5.93
N GLY A 38 -10.56 2.11 5.67
CA GLY A 38 -10.76 3.11 6.71
C GLY A 38 -11.91 2.79 7.70
N ASN A 39 -13.02 2.28 7.18
CA ASN A 39 -14.16 1.87 8.03
C ASN A 39 -13.80 0.74 9.01
N VAL A 40 -13.02 -0.25 8.57
CA VAL A 40 -12.53 -1.34 9.44
C VAL A 40 -11.59 -0.78 10.50
N MET A 41 -10.68 0.13 10.13
CA MET A 41 -9.76 0.72 11.09
C MET A 41 -10.44 1.59 12.14
N LEU A 42 -11.52 2.31 11.81
CA LEU A 42 -12.26 3.12 12.79
C LEU A 42 -12.85 2.28 13.94
N GLU A 43 -13.11 0.99 13.70
CA GLU A 43 -13.62 0.04 14.68
C GLU A 43 -12.51 -0.81 15.34
N THR A 44 -11.24 -0.59 14.96
CA THR A 44 -10.09 -1.40 15.39
C THR A 44 -9.32 -0.69 16.51
N ASN A 45 -8.94 -1.44 17.54
CA ASN A 45 -8.03 -0.95 18.58
C ASN A 45 -6.56 -1.05 18.12
N MET A 46 -5.75 -0.13 18.61
CA MET A 46 -4.31 -0.10 18.35
C MET A 46 -3.59 -1.05 19.31
N ASP A 47 -3.73 -2.34 19.04
CA ASP A 47 -3.01 -3.42 19.71
C ASP A 47 -2.69 -4.55 18.71
N TYR A 48 -1.84 -5.49 19.13
CA TYR A 48 -1.36 -6.55 18.24
C TYR A 48 -2.48 -7.47 17.74
N ASP A 49 -3.39 -7.85 18.63
CA ASP A 49 -4.44 -8.82 18.30
C ASP A 49 -5.54 -8.22 17.43
N ALA A 50 -5.98 -7.00 17.73
CA ALA A 50 -7.01 -6.31 16.96
C ALA A 50 -6.50 -5.96 15.55
N ILE A 51 -5.27 -5.44 15.42
CA ILE A 51 -4.67 -5.15 14.13
C ILE A 51 -4.45 -6.43 13.31
N ALA A 52 -4.01 -7.53 13.94
CA ALA A 52 -3.88 -8.81 13.24
C ALA A 52 -5.24 -9.33 12.73
N LYS A 53 -6.31 -9.21 13.52
CA LYS A 53 -7.68 -9.56 13.09
C LYS A 53 -8.19 -8.69 11.93
N SER A 54 -7.76 -7.44 11.84
CA SER A 54 -8.09 -6.56 10.70
C SER A 54 -7.34 -6.93 9.41
N GLY A 55 -6.42 -7.90 9.47
CA GLY A 55 -5.63 -8.37 8.32
C GLY A 55 -4.34 -7.59 8.09
N SER A 56 -3.85 -6.88 9.11
CA SER A 56 -2.58 -6.14 9.06
C SER A 56 -1.70 -6.49 10.27
N MET A 57 -0.67 -5.69 10.53
CA MET A 57 0.22 -5.85 11.69
C MET A 57 0.58 -4.48 12.26
N LEU A 58 0.78 -4.42 13.59
CA LEU A 58 1.16 -3.17 14.27
C LEU A 58 2.57 -2.69 13.87
N GLY A 59 3.43 -3.60 13.41
CA GLY A 59 4.75 -3.28 12.85
C GLY A 59 5.56 -2.32 13.72
N SER A 60 6.00 -1.21 13.11
CA SER A 60 6.72 -0.14 13.81
C SER A 60 5.79 0.83 14.57
N GLY A 61 4.48 0.69 14.47
CA GLY A 61 3.51 1.64 15.02
C GLY A 61 3.36 2.93 14.21
N ALA A 62 4.05 3.06 13.08
CA ALA A 62 3.88 4.21 12.19
C ALA A 62 2.57 4.08 11.42
N VAL A 63 1.69 5.08 11.52
CA VAL A 63 0.36 5.05 10.90
C VAL A 63 0.34 5.95 9.68
N ILE A 64 -0.06 5.39 8.53
CA ILE A 64 -0.25 6.14 7.29
C ILE A 64 -1.76 6.22 7.03
N VAL A 65 -2.28 7.43 7.00
CA VAL A 65 -3.70 7.73 6.77
C VAL A 65 -3.90 8.23 5.34
N MET A 66 -4.85 7.64 4.63
CA MET A 66 -5.19 7.99 3.25
C MET A 66 -6.67 8.37 3.16
N ASP A 67 -6.95 9.54 2.61
CA ASP A 67 -8.31 10.06 2.40
C ASP A 67 -8.92 9.56 1.08
N ASP A 68 -10.17 9.93 0.83
CA ASP A 68 -10.92 9.51 -0.36
C ASP A 68 -10.44 10.15 -1.67
N THR A 69 -9.54 11.13 -1.62
CA THR A 69 -8.86 11.67 -2.80
C THR A 69 -7.55 10.95 -3.13
N THR A 70 -7.09 10.04 -2.27
CA THR A 70 -5.86 9.28 -2.50
C THR A 70 -6.09 8.20 -3.56
N CYS A 71 -5.32 8.23 -4.63
CA CYS A 71 -5.26 7.14 -5.62
C CYS A 71 -4.45 5.98 -5.03
N MET A 72 -5.07 4.80 -4.93
CA MET A 72 -4.40 3.62 -4.35
C MET A 72 -3.32 3.06 -5.28
N VAL A 73 -3.47 3.22 -6.60
CA VAL A 73 -2.44 2.82 -7.58
C VAL A 73 -1.21 3.69 -7.42
N LYS A 74 -1.37 5.02 -7.30
CA LYS A 74 -0.28 5.97 -7.07
C LYS A 74 0.42 5.73 -5.73
N ALA A 75 -0.37 5.46 -4.67
CA ALA A 75 0.18 5.14 -3.36
C ALA A 75 1.05 3.87 -3.42
N LEU A 76 0.57 2.80 -4.07
CA LEU A 76 1.34 1.58 -4.24
C LEU A 76 2.56 1.78 -5.15
N GLU A 77 2.47 2.61 -6.18
CA GLU A 77 3.61 2.96 -7.05
C GLU A 77 4.76 3.55 -6.23
N ARG A 78 4.47 4.52 -5.36
CA ARG A 78 5.47 5.14 -4.47
C ARG A 78 6.11 4.12 -3.52
N LEU A 79 5.32 3.24 -2.91
CA LEU A 79 5.82 2.17 -2.05
C LEU A 79 6.71 1.19 -2.83
N SER A 80 6.25 0.75 -4.00
CA SER A 80 7.01 -0.20 -4.83
C SER A 80 8.32 0.40 -5.34
N ARG A 81 8.34 1.70 -5.69
CA ARG A 81 9.55 2.43 -6.04
C ARG A 81 10.55 2.45 -4.89
N PHE A 82 10.09 2.75 -3.66
CA PHE A 82 10.94 2.72 -2.47
C PHE A 82 11.58 1.35 -2.29
N TYR A 83 10.80 0.27 -2.29
CA TYR A 83 11.35 -1.09 -2.12
C TYR A 83 12.30 -1.50 -3.23
N PHE A 84 12.05 -1.08 -4.46
CA PHE A 84 12.99 -1.33 -5.56
C PHE A 84 14.31 -0.60 -5.35
N SER A 85 14.28 0.66 -4.91
CA SER A 85 15.49 1.48 -4.69
C SER A 85 16.32 1.01 -3.49
N GLU A 86 15.66 0.51 -2.43
CA GLU A 86 16.30 0.12 -1.17
C GLU A 86 16.72 -1.36 -1.13
N SER A 87 16.41 -2.15 -2.15
CA SER A 87 16.86 -3.55 -2.22
C SER A 87 18.39 -3.61 -2.27
N CYS A 88 18.99 -4.34 -1.33
CA CYS A 88 20.45 -4.54 -1.32
C CYS A 88 20.97 -5.42 -2.46
N GLY A 89 20.07 -6.07 -3.22
CA GLY A 89 20.41 -6.90 -4.38
C GLY A 89 20.94 -8.31 -4.07
N GLN A 90 21.00 -8.72 -2.80
CA GLN A 90 21.56 -10.03 -2.43
C GLN A 90 20.71 -11.20 -2.91
N CYS A 91 19.41 -11.20 -2.63
CA CYS A 91 18.52 -12.31 -2.96
C CYS A 91 17.85 -12.08 -4.32
N THR A 92 17.97 -13.04 -5.23
CA THR A 92 17.40 -12.92 -6.58
C THR A 92 15.90 -12.60 -6.58
N PRO A 93 15.03 -13.23 -5.77
CA PRO A 93 13.62 -12.88 -5.76
C PRO A 93 13.35 -11.42 -5.40
N CYS A 94 14.08 -10.88 -4.43
CA CYS A 94 13.97 -9.47 -4.03
C CYS A 94 14.58 -8.55 -5.10
N ARG A 95 15.82 -8.78 -5.53
CA ARG A 95 16.53 -7.95 -6.50
C ARG A 95 15.75 -7.75 -7.79
N GLU A 96 15.27 -8.85 -8.37
CA GLU A 96 14.54 -8.79 -9.65
C GLU A 96 13.05 -8.49 -9.44
N GLY A 97 12.44 -9.14 -8.45
CA GLY A 97 11.00 -9.06 -8.22
C GLY A 97 10.53 -7.66 -7.82
N THR A 98 11.26 -6.94 -6.95
CA THR A 98 10.87 -5.57 -6.57
C THR A 98 10.86 -4.62 -7.75
N GLY A 99 11.83 -4.78 -8.68
CA GLY A 99 11.86 -4.03 -9.92
C GLY A 99 10.69 -4.37 -10.86
N TRP A 100 10.25 -5.63 -10.89
CA TRP A 100 9.07 -6.03 -11.66
C TRP A 100 7.79 -5.48 -11.06
N LEU A 101 7.61 -5.58 -9.74
CA LEU A 101 6.47 -5.00 -9.03
C LEU A 101 6.35 -3.51 -9.34
N TYR A 102 7.43 -2.75 -9.16
CA TYR A 102 7.44 -1.32 -9.45
C TYR A 102 7.07 -1.00 -10.91
N ARG A 103 7.70 -1.66 -11.89
CA ARG A 103 7.45 -1.39 -13.30
C ARG A 103 6.01 -1.70 -13.74
N VAL A 104 5.41 -2.77 -13.22
CA VAL A 104 4.02 -3.11 -13.55
C VAL A 104 3.05 -2.13 -12.88
N VAL A 105 3.22 -1.79 -11.60
CA VAL A 105 2.36 -0.80 -10.92
C VAL A 105 2.48 0.56 -11.60
N LYS A 106 3.70 1.01 -11.93
CA LYS A 106 3.95 2.26 -12.67
C LYS A 106 3.26 2.26 -14.03
N ARG A 107 3.33 1.16 -14.77
CA ARG A 107 2.64 1.02 -16.06
C ARG A 107 1.11 1.17 -15.91
N ILE A 108 0.52 0.61 -14.86
CA ILE A 108 -0.90 0.77 -14.56
C ILE A 108 -1.22 2.23 -14.24
N GLU A 109 -0.41 2.89 -13.41
CA GLU A 109 -0.56 4.30 -13.04
C GLU A 109 -0.48 5.23 -14.27
N GLU A 110 0.42 4.96 -15.18
CA GLU A 110 0.60 5.74 -16.44
C GLU A 110 -0.51 5.46 -17.48
N GLY A 111 -1.55 4.69 -17.15
CA GLY A 111 -2.62 4.33 -18.09
C GLY A 111 -2.20 3.33 -19.18
N LYS A 112 -1.07 2.66 -19.01
CA LYS A 112 -0.52 1.64 -19.93
C LYS A 112 -0.72 0.21 -19.41
N GLY A 113 -1.53 0.03 -18.36
CA GLY A 113 -1.84 -1.27 -17.78
C GLY A 113 -2.49 -2.22 -18.78
N GLU A 114 -2.20 -3.50 -18.65
CA GLU A 114 -2.71 -4.58 -19.49
C GLU A 114 -3.60 -5.53 -18.69
N GLN A 115 -4.52 -6.21 -19.35
CA GLN A 115 -5.30 -7.27 -18.73
C GLN A 115 -4.37 -8.37 -18.19
N GLY A 116 -4.65 -8.83 -16.96
CA GLY A 116 -3.83 -9.80 -16.27
C GLY A 116 -2.64 -9.21 -15.47
N ASP A 117 -2.42 -7.89 -15.50
CA ASP A 117 -1.33 -7.27 -14.72
C ASP A 117 -1.52 -7.45 -13.21
N LEU A 118 -2.75 -7.47 -12.71
CA LEU A 118 -3.02 -7.71 -11.29
C LEU A 118 -2.63 -9.12 -10.87
N ASP A 119 -2.89 -10.11 -11.70
CA ASP A 119 -2.52 -11.49 -11.44
C ASP A 119 -0.99 -11.68 -11.54
N LYS A 120 -0.33 -10.97 -12.47
CA LYS A 120 1.15 -10.92 -12.53
C LYS A 120 1.75 -10.31 -11.27
N LEU A 121 1.17 -9.24 -10.75
CA LEU A 121 1.65 -8.60 -9.52
C LEU A 121 1.52 -9.54 -8.31
N ASP A 122 0.39 -10.23 -8.15
CA ASP A 122 0.21 -11.18 -7.05
C ASP A 122 1.15 -12.39 -7.21
N ASP A 123 1.32 -12.90 -8.43
CA ASP A 123 2.24 -14.01 -8.73
C ASP A 123 3.69 -13.65 -8.39
N VAL A 124 4.18 -12.49 -8.82
CA VAL A 124 5.54 -12.00 -8.51
C VAL A 124 5.70 -11.78 -7.00
N ALA A 125 4.75 -11.10 -6.35
CA ALA A 125 4.80 -10.86 -4.91
C ALA A 125 4.84 -12.17 -4.12
N SER A 126 4.04 -13.16 -4.50
CA SER A 126 4.01 -14.50 -3.87
C SER A 126 5.33 -15.26 -4.03
N LYS A 127 6.11 -14.97 -5.05
CA LYS A 127 7.44 -15.57 -5.30
C LYS A 127 8.58 -14.83 -4.58
N ILE A 128 8.33 -13.64 -4.06
CA ILE A 128 9.27 -12.92 -3.20
C ILE A 128 9.03 -13.31 -1.73
N GLU A 129 7.77 -13.33 -1.31
CA GLU A 129 7.34 -13.61 0.06
C GLU A 129 7.87 -14.96 0.55
N GLY A 130 8.52 -14.94 1.74
CA GLY A 130 9.09 -16.13 2.36
C GLY A 130 10.30 -16.74 1.63
N ARG A 131 10.87 -16.08 0.61
CA ARG A 131 11.95 -16.64 -0.23
C ARG A 131 13.21 -15.77 -0.26
N THR A 132 13.36 -14.93 0.72
CA THR A 132 14.52 -14.04 0.89
C THR A 132 15.18 -14.27 2.25
N ILE A 133 16.47 -13.93 2.36
CA ILE A 133 17.23 -14.14 3.60
C ILE A 133 16.71 -13.25 4.73
N CYS A 134 16.29 -12.02 4.41
CA CYS A 134 15.78 -11.06 5.39
C CYS A 134 14.32 -10.72 5.10
N ALA A 135 13.65 -10.14 6.10
CA ALA A 135 12.24 -9.75 6.01
C ALA A 135 11.94 -8.61 5.00
N PHE A 136 12.95 -8.05 4.35
CA PHE A 136 12.75 -7.00 3.34
C PHE A 136 11.93 -7.49 2.15
N GLY A 137 12.10 -8.75 1.74
CA GLY A 137 11.29 -9.34 0.67
C GLY A 137 9.81 -9.40 1.03
N ASP A 138 9.49 -9.83 2.24
CA ASP A 138 8.12 -9.86 2.76
C ASP A 138 7.56 -8.44 2.85
N ALA A 139 8.36 -7.49 3.37
CA ALA A 139 8.02 -6.09 3.46
C ALA A 139 7.69 -5.45 2.09
N ALA A 140 8.32 -5.90 1.01
CA ALA A 140 8.05 -5.44 -0.35
C ALA A 140 6.80 -6.12 -0.96
N ALA A 141 6.54 -7.37 -0.60
CA ALA A 141 5.46 -8.18 -1.17
C ALA A 141 4.09 -7.88 -0.52
N TRP A 142 4.03 -7.74 0.80
CA TRP A 142 2.77 -7.57 1.54
C TRP A 142 1.96 -6.33 1.15
N PRO A 143 2.55 -5.14 0.97
CA PRO A 143 1.81 -3.99 0.46
C PRO A 143 1.16 -4.29 -0.89
N VAL A 144 1.89 -4.85 -1.85
CA VAL A 144 1.37 -5.15 -3.19
C VAL A 144 0.16 -6.07 -3.11
N ARG A 145 0.28 -7.19 -2.42
CA ARG A 145 -0.80 -8.16 -2.27
C ARG A 145 -2.02 -7.58 -1.55
N SER A 146 -1.80 -6.80 -0.49
CA SER A 146 -2.90 -6.20 0.27
C SER A 146 -3.62 -5.10 -0.51
N PHE A 147 -2.90 -4.23 -1.22
CA PHE A 147 -3.50 -3.20 -2.05
C PHE A 147 -4.36 -3.80 -3.17
N ILE A 148 -3.85 -4.82 -3.89
CA ILE A 148 -4.62 -5.50 -4.92
C ILE A 148 -5.85 -6.20 -4.33
N LYS A 149 -5.72 -6.86 -3.17
CA LYS A 149 -6.83 -7.54 -2.50
C LYS A 149 -7.93 -6.58 -2.05
N GLN A 150 -7.56 -5.43 -1.46
CA GLN A 150 -8.50 -4.50 -0.85
C GLN A 150 -9.10 -3.49 -1.84
N PHE A 151 -8.35 -3.13 -2.89
CA PHE A 151 -8.72 -2.06 -3.83
C PHE A 151 -8.67 -2.53 -5.30
N ARG A 152 -8.93 -3.81 -5.55
CA ARG A 152 -8.86 -4.41 -6.89
C ARG A 152 -9.64 -3.62 -7.94
N ASP A 153 -10.81 -3.12 -7.58
CA ASP A 153 -11.69 -2.38 -8.50
C ASP A 153 -11.03 -1.07 -8.97
N GLU A 154 -10.30 -0.37 -8.10
CA GLU A 154 -9.60 0.86 -8.47
C GLU A 154 -8.43 0.59 -9.42
N PHE A 155 -7.68 -0.49 -9.18
CA PHE A 155 -6.62 -0.93 -10.08
C PHE A 155 -7.18 -1.37 -11.44
N GLN A 156 -8.26 -2.16 -11.43
CA GLN A 156 -8.92 -2.60 -12.66
C GLN A 156 -9.47 -1.42 -13.46
N TYR A 157 -10.03 -0.40 -12.78
CA TYR A 157 -10.48 0.82 -13.41
C TYR A 157 -9.35 1.54 -14.16
N HIS A 158 -8.14 1.65 -13.57
CA HIS A 158 -6.98 2.22 -14.25
C HIS A 158 -6.60 1.43 -15.51
N ILE A 159 -6.69 0.09 -15.46
CA ILE A 159 -6.40 -0.78 -16.60
C ILE A 159 -7.42 -0.59 -17.72
N ASP A 160 -8.71 -0.58 -17.36
CA ASP A 160 -9.80 -0.55 -18.35
C ASP A 160 -9.99 0.83 -18.98
N HIS A 161 -9.88 1.88 -18.17
CA HIS A 161 -10.18 3.26 -18.60
C HIS A 161 -8.93 4.09 -18.90
N LYS A 162 -7.73 3.56 -18.63
CA LYS A 162 -6.44 4.25 -18.88
C LYS A 162 -6.32 5.60 -18.14
N ARG A 163 -6.99 5.74 -17.01
CA ARG A 163 -7.02 6.97 -16.21
C ARG A 163 -7.31 6.67 -14.73
N CYS A 164 -6.96 7.62 -13.86
CA CYS A 164 -7.26 7.53 -12.45
C CYS A 164 -8.78 7.61 -12.16
N MET A 165 -9.27 6.77 -11.22
CA MET A 165 -10.65 6.78 -10.76
C MET A 165 -10.99 8.00 -9.89
N VAL A 166 -10.02 8.50 -9.14
CA VAL A 166 -10.20 9.53 -8.10
C VAL A 166 -10.02 10.96 -8.62
N GLY A 167 -9.84 11.11 -9.95
CA GLY A 167 -9.61 12.40 -10.62
C GLY A 167 -8.12 12.72 -10.79
N SER A 168 -7.81 13.60 -11.76
CA SER A 168 -6.44 13.99 -12.13
C SER A 168 -5.83 14.96 -11.13
N GLY A 169 -5.48 14.47 -9.97
CA GLY A 169 -4.56 15.14 -9.07
C GLY A 169 -3.11 14.78 -9.43
N HIS A 170 -2.75 14.75 -10.71
CA HIS A 170 -1.36 14.73 -11.13
C HIS A 170 -0.77 16.13 -10.90
N ALA A 171 -0.39 16.42 -9.66
CA ALA A 171 0.64 17.42 -9.45
C ALA A 171 1.92 16.83 -10.07
N ASP A 172 2.48 17.54 -11.03
CA ASP A 172 3.77 17.22 -11.64
C ASP A 172 4.82 17.03 -10.54
N ASP A 173 5.19 15.78 -10.26
CA ASP A 173 6.31 15.43 -9.39
C ASP A 173 7.66 15.63 -10.11
N SER A 174 7.81 16.74 -10.87
CA SER A 174 9.06 17.10 -11.54
C SER A 174 10.05 17.86 -10.61
N GLU A 175 9.71 18.05 -9.33
CA GLU A 175 10.54 18.80 -8.38
C GLU A 175 10.94 18.01 -7.13
N ALA A 176 11.37 16.76 -7.25
CA ALA A 176 12.07 16.06 -6.16
C ALA A 176 13.04 15.04 -6.75
N ALA A 177 14.13 15.55 -7.33
CA ALA A 177 15.34 14.77 -7.62
C ALA A 177 16.36 14.98 -6.50
#